data_7b9d5bc5ecb2a57a4517d6195f3062ed
#
_entry.id   7b9d5bc5ecb2a57a4517d6195f3062ed
#
_cell.length_a   1.000
_cell.length_b   1.000
_cell.length_c   1.000
_cell.angle_alpha   90.00
_cell.angle_beta   90.00
_cell.angle_gamma   90.00
#
_symmetry.space_group_name_H-M   'P 1'
#
loop_
_entity.id
_entity.type
_entity.pdbx_description
1 polymer ?
#
loop_
_entity_poly.entity_id
_entity_poly.type
_entity_poly.pdbx_seq_one_letter_code
_entity_poly.pdbx_strand_id
1 'polypeptide(L)'
;QRAAELVGTASGAVFLWDEAAQVLVPQAWHGMGDWFKELRLRLGEGIAGRVAERRTGMIVNDYRSWPHAVAFTLERSGITAILAEPLLYRDQLLGVITSNADGSERSFTEHDRELLALFATQAAIAIENARLYAATEARAAELEAFREIDQAITARLELSAVLEAVVAGAMQLLGTQHAQVLLWDEATQSLRYGAALGTEKERVRNQKFEFGRGINGTVAQTRQPLVLDDYRASPYALPEFPDIVATITVPVLFEDRLLGILHAHTTQPGKRFTPDDLRHFQMLAGQAAIAIENARLYDATVRQLSELQALHETGLAIISRLTLDEQLEVLVQRLGQAAQAQR
;
A
#
# COMPACT_ATOMS: atom_id res chain seq x y z
N GLN A 1 0.37 36.02 5.38
CA GLN A 1 -0.30 37.33 5.44
C GLN A 1 -0.50 37.76 6.91
N ARG A 2 -1.27 37.03 7.75
CA ARG A 2 -1.56 37.43 9.15
C ARG A 2 -0.31 37.63 10.02
N ALA A 3 0.73 36.82 9.87
CA ALA A 3 1.99 36.99 10.62
C ALA A 3 2.74 38.27 10.21
N ALA A 4 2.73 38.61 8.92
CA ALA A 4 3.33 39.85 8.44
C ALA A 4 2.54 41.09 8.91
N GLU A 5 1.21 41.03 8.88
CA GLU A 5 0.33 42.10 9.37
C GLU A 5 0.56 42.41 10.88
N LEU A 6 0.76 41.36 11.69
CA LEU A 6 0.96 41.49 13.14
C LEU A 6 2.26 42.18 13.51
N VAL A 7 3.32 41.88 12.77
CA VAL A 7 4.61 42.60 12.96
C VAL A 7 4.72 43.83 12.03
N GLY A 8 3.58 44.25 11.40
CA GLY A 8 3.45 45.47 10.60
C GLY A 8 4.34 45.49 9.36
N THR A 9 4.49 44.36 8.68
CA THR A 9 5.24 44.24 7.42
C THR A 9 4.33 43.85 6.23
N ALA A 10 4.78 44.19 5.02
CA ALA A 10 4.05 43.91 3.79
C ALA A 10 4.42 42.55 3.19
N SER A 11 5.49 41.90 3.63
CA SER A 11 5.97 40.66 3.07
C SER A 11 6.42 39.63 4.11
N GLY A 12 6.33 38.37 3.79
CA GLY A 12 6.75 37.27 4.64
C GLY A 12 6.58 35.91 3.97
N ALA A 13 7.19 34.89 4.52
CA ALA A 13 7.12 33.54 3.98
C ALA A 13 7.13 32.46 5.06
N VAL A 14 6.59 31.30 4.69
CA VAL A 14 6.74 30.07 5.44
C VAL A 14 7.49 29.06 4.57
N PHE A 15 8.58 28.58 5.08
CA PHE A 15 9.36 27.49 4.51
C PHE A 15 9.08 26.22 5.28
N LEU A 16 8.94 25.10 4.61
CA LEU A 16 8.95 23.78 5.24
C LEU A 16 10.28 23.09 5.01
N TRP A 17 10.70 22.32 6.00
CA TRP A 17 11.89 21.50 5.91
C TRP A 17 11.62 20.23 5.13
N ASP A 18 12.36 20.02 4.04
CA ASP A 18 12.37 18.78 3.28
C ASP A 18 13.55 17.93 3.78
N GLU A 19 13.22 16.90 4.55
CA GLU A 19 14.22 16.00 5.15
C GLU A 19 14.96 15.16 4.12
N ALA A 20 14.28 14.77 3.03
CA ALA A 20 14.90 13.95 1.98
C ALA A 20 15.90 14.78 1.14
N ALA A 21 15.54 16.01 0.80
CA ALA A 21 16.39 16.92 0.02
C ALA A 21 17.36 17.74 0.89
N GLN A 22 17.16 17.76 2.24
CA GLN A 22 17.95 18.55 3.20
C GLN A 22 17.94 20.04 2.87
N VAL A 23 16.76 20.57 2.54
CA VAL A 23 16.56 22.00 2.21
C VAL A 23 15.25 22.53 2.77
N LEU A 24 15.21 23.85 2.99
CA LEU A 24 14.00 24.61 3.23
C LEU A 24 13.33 24.97 1.89
N VAL A 25 12.06 24.63 1.75
CA VAL A 25 11.24 24.88 0.55
C VAL A 25 10.13 25.87 0.88
N PRO A 26 9.98 26.99 0.15
CA PRO A 26 8.87 27.92 0.36
C PRO A 26 7.54 27.21 0.05
N GLN A 27 6.60 27.26 0.98
CA GLN A 27 5.26 26.72 0.83
C GLN A 27 4.19 27.80 0.71
N ALA A 28 4.41 28.93 1.39
CA ALA A 28 3.52 30.07 1.33
C ALA A 28 4.32 31.34 1.47
N TRP A 29 3.99 32.36 0.67
CA TRP A 29 4.59 33.70 0.75
C TRP A 29 3.57 34.75 0.38
N HIS A 30 3.84 35.98 0.83
CA HIS A 30 3.05 37.18 0.57
C HIS A 30 3.99 38.34 0.33
N GLY A 31 3.61 39.24 -0.60
CA GLY A 31 4.41 40.44 -0.90
C GLY A 31 5.73 40.18 -1.65
N MET A 32 5.90 38.96 -2.22
CA MET A 32 7.08 38.58 -3.02
C MET A 32 6.63 37.98 -4.37
N GLY A 33 7.48 38.13 -5.39
CA GLY A 33 7.18 37.64 -6.73
C GLY A 33 7.26 36.12 -6.86
N ASP A 34 6.80 35.60 -8.02
CA ASP A 34 6.76 34.16 -8.32
C ASP A 34 8.13 33.47 -8.30
N TRP A 35 9.22 34.24 -8.46
CA TRP A 35 10.59 33.76 -8.34
C TRP A 35 10.87 33.09 -7.00
N PHE A 36 10.13 33.47 -5.96
CA PHE A 36 10.33 32.95 -4.61
C PHE A 36 10.10 31.45 -4.49
N LYS A 37 9.23 30.87 -5.32
CA LYS A 37 8.96 29.42 -5.39
C LYS A 37 10.21 28.57 -5.74
N GLU A 38 11.19 29.18 -6.41
CA GLU A 38 12.43 28.50 -6.85
C GLU A 38 13.49 28.44 -5.74
N LEU A 39 13.31 29.24 -4.68
CA LEU A 39 14.29 29.34 -3.59
C LEU A 39 14.40 27.99 -2.86
N ARG A 40 15.63 27.56 -2.66
CA ARG A 40 15.97 26.38 -1.85
C ARG A 40 17.13 26.78 -0.95
N LEU A 41 16.96 26.63 0.37
CA LEU A 41 17.97 27.05 1.34
C LEU A 41 18.44 25.85 2.16
N ARG A 42 19.73 25.63 2.21
CA ARG A 42 20.34 24.63 3.08
C ARG A 42 20.43 25.15 4.52
N LEU A 43 20.65 24.25 5.47
CA LEU A 43 21.01 24.66 6.83
C LEU A 43 22.23 25.56 6.79
N GLY A 44 22.20 26.67 7.56
CA GLY A 44 23.23 27.68 7.58
C GLY A 44 23.18 28.72 6.45
N GLU A 45 22.36 28.51 5.41
CA GLU A 45 22.25 29.39 4.25
C GLU A 45 21.19 30.49 4.46
N GLY A 46 21.61 31.74 4.36
CA GLY A 46 20.75 32.89 4.63
C GLY A 46 20.21 32.91 6.07
N ILE A 47 19.26 33.78 6.35
CA ILE A 47 18.67 33.87 7.70
C ILE A 47 17.79 32.62 8.00
N ALA A 48 16.97 32.19 7.06
CA ALA A 48 16.10 31.05 7.30
C ALA A 48 16.87 29.73 7.51
N GLY A 49 17.93 29.46 6.73
CA GLY A 49 18.79 28.30 6.92
C GLY A 49 19.54 28.32 8.26
N ARG A 50 19.97 29.50 8.71
CA ARG A 50 20.63 29.66 10.04
C ARG A 50 19.66 29.50 11.20
N VAL A 51 18.44 30.01 11.07
CA VAL A 51 17.39 29.81 12.07
C VAL A 51 17.02 28.32 12.16
N ALA A 52 16.91 27.62 11.01
CA ALA A 52 16.68 26.20 10.97
C ALA A 52 17.82 25.40 11.65
N GLU A 53 19.07 25.73 11.36
CA GLU A 53 20.26 25.08 11.93
C GLU A 53 20.36 25.28 13.45
N ARG A 54 20.16 26.53 13.92
CA ARG A 54 20.28 26.90 15.33
C ARG A 54 19.04 26.65 16.15
N ARG A 55 17.91 26.44 15.49
CA ARG A 55 16.57 26.30 16.11
C ARG A 55 16.22 27.48 17.04
N THR A 56 16.71 28.66 16.69
CA THR A 56 16.51 29.89 17.46
C THR A 56 16.25 31.05 16.52
N GLY A 57 15.27 31.90 16.85
CA GLY A 57 14.91 33.06 16.05
C GLY A 57 16.03 34.05 15.88
N MET A 58 15.98 34.82 14.81
CA MET A 58 17.02 35.80 14.45
C MET A 58 16.41 37.02 13.81
N ILE A 59 16.98 38.21 14.18
CA ILE A 59 16.71 39.51 13.54
C ILE A 59 17.96 39.94 12.77
N VAL A 60 17.76 40.39 11.52
CA VAL A 60 18.80 41.06 10.72
C VAL A 60 18.21 42.34 10.18
N ASN A 61 18.60 43.50 10.78
CA ASN A 61 18.05 44.80 10.40
C ASN A 61 18.83 45.51 9.28
N ASP A 62 19.98 44.99 8.89
CA ASP A 62 20.72 45.42 7.69
C ASP A 62 21.03 44.16 6.84
N TYR A 63 20.01 43.67 6.17
CA TYR A 63 20.12 42.43 5.37
C TYR A 63 21.01 42.61 4.14
N ARG A 64 21.06 43.83 3.59
CA ARG A 64 21.82 44.08 2.36
C ARG A 64 23.33 44.07 2.58
N SER A 65 23.79 44.48 3.77
CA SER A 65 25.19 44.45 4.18
C SER A 65 25.57 43.19 4.96
N TRP A 66 24.60 42.33 5.22
CA TRP A 66 24.81 41.13 6.03
C TRP A 66 25.62 40.07 5.26
N PRO A 67 26.76 39.55 5.83
CA PRO A 67 27.68 38.69 5.11
C PRO A 67 27.09 37.36 4.63
N HIS A 68 25.93 36.97 5.16
CA HIS A 68 25.25 35.73 4.84
C HIS A 68 23.93 35.95 4.06
N ALA A 69 23.74 37.13 3.51
CA ALA A 69 22.58 37.44 2.68
C ALA A 69 22.60 36.57 1.39
N VAL A 70 21.45 36.05 1.01
CA VAL A 70 21.32 35.22 -0.18
C VAL A 70 21.32 36.12 -1.41
N ALA A 71 22.31 35.96 -2.30
CA ALA A 71 22.48 36.79 -3.50
C ALA A 71 21.20 36.76 -4.37
N PHE A 72 20.59 35.60 -4.56
CA PHE A 72 19.35 35.42 -5.30
C PHE A 72 18.20 36.28 -4.77
N THR A 73 18.12 36.47 -3.42
CA THR A 73 17.11 37.33 -2.79
C THR A 73 17.48 38.82 -2.94
N LEU A 74 18.76 39.19 -2.79
CA LEU A 74 19.22 40.55 -2.94
C LEU A 74 18.99 41.14 -4.33
N GLU A 75 19.15 40.32 -5.35
CA GLU A 75 18.95 40.73 -6.76
C GLU A 75 17.47 40.92 -7.14
N ARG A 76 16.56 40.23 -6.48
CA ARG A 76 15.15 40.15 -6.86
C ARG A 76 14.18 40.83 -5.90
N SER A 77 14.68 41.33 -4.77
CA SER A 77 13.85 41.98 -3.76
C SER A 77 14.45 43.26 -3.23
N GLY A 78 13.58 44.14 -2.70
CA GLY A 78 13.95 45.34 -1.97
C GLY A 78 14.18 45.13 -0.48
N ILE A 79 14.29 43.90 -0.01
CA ILE A 79 14.36 43.57 1.40
C ILE A 79 15.59 44.22 2.06
N THR A 80 15.33 44.94 3.13
CA THR A 80 16.34 45.64 3.96
C THR A 80 16.50 45.01 5.35
N ALA A 81 15.42 44.43 5.90
CA ALA A 81 15.45 43.75 7.18
C ALA A 81 14.61 42.48 7.14
N ILE A 82 15.04 41.44 7.87
CA ILE A 82 14.35 40.18 8.03
C ILE A 82 14.32 39.77 9.49
N LEU A 83 13.14 39.34 9.91
CA LEU A 83 12.91 38.61 11.15
C LEU A 83 12.51 37.17 10.81
N ALA A 84 13.13 36.18 11.42
CA ALA A 84 12.85 34.76 11.18
C ALA A 84 12.77 34.00 12.50
N GLU A 85 11.77 33.09 12.55
CA GLU A 85 11.54 32.19 13.67
C GLU A 85 11.40 30.75 13.19
N PRO A 86 11.95 29.75 13.94
CA PRO A 86 11.78 28.34 13.57
C PRO A 86 10.37 27.87 13.89
N LEU A 87 9.85 27.00 13.04
CA LEU A 87 8.62 26.24 13.27
C LEU A 87 9.03 24.92 13.94
N LEU A 88 8.93 24.85 15.25
CA LEU A 88 9.32 23.69 16.05
C LEU A 88 8.09 23.01 16.66
N TYR A 89 8.02 21.69 16.52
CA TYR A 89 7.05 20.85 17.20
C TYR A 89 7.80 19.74 17.97
N ARG A 90 7.74 19.75 19.31
CA ARG A 90 8.47 18.81 20.19
C ARG A 90 9.96 18.68 19.80
N ASP A 91 10.63 19.80 19.63
CA ASP A 91 12.03 19.92 19.19
C ASP A 91 12.33 19.45 17.74
N GLN A 92 11.33 18.99 17.00
CA GLN A 92 11.47 18.69 15.59
C GLN A 92 11.32 19.95 14.74
N LEU A 93 12.24 20.17 13.83
CA LEU A 93 12.18 21.27 12.87
C LEU A 93 11.16 20.92 11.78
N LEU A 94 10.07 21.69 11.70
CA LEU A 94 9.10 21.62 10.61
C LEU A 94 9.40 22.61 9.49
N GLY A 95 10.06 23.73 9.84
CA GLY A 95 10.36 24.80 8.90
C GLY A 95 10.77 26.10 9.55
N VAL A 96 10.62 27.19 8.82
CA VAL A 96 10.94 28.55 9.29
C VAL A 96 9.88 29.51 8.77
N ILE A 97 9.45 30.45 9.60
CA ILE A 97 8.62 31.58 9.19
C ILE A 97 9.48 32.85 9.16
N THR A 98 9.32 33.65 8.13
CA THR A 98 9.99 34.94 7.98
C THR A 98 9.01 36.08 7.82
N SER A 99 9.35 37.25 8.33
CA SER A 99 8.73 38.53 8.07
C SER A 99 9.78 39.48 7.54
N ASN A 100 9.50 40.19 6.46
CA ASN A 100 10.51 41.00 5.75
C ASN A 100 10.04 42.46 5.65
N ALA A 101 10.96 43.38 5.81
CA ALA A 101 10.78 44.79 5.54
C ALA A 101 11.55 45.18 4.28
N ASP A 102 10.91 45.99 3.40
CA ASP A 102 11.48 46.49 2.15
C ASP A 102 11.42 48.00 2.10
N GLY A 103 12.53 48.63 1.70
CA GLY A 103 12.61 50.07 1.40
C GLY A 103 12.18 51.02 2.51
N SER A 104 11.89 50.53 3.71
CA SER A 104 11.45 51.31 4.86
C SER A 104 12.57 51.44 5.89
N GLU A 105 12.55 52.53 6.68
CA GLU A 105 13.41 52.69 7.86
C GLU A 105 13.04 51.76 9.02
N ARG A 106 12.20 50.72 8.74
CA ARG A 106 11.72 49.80 9.77
C ARG A 106 12.81 48.83 10.18
N SER A 107 13.12 48.83 11.46
CA SER A 107 13.95 47.84 12.15
C SER A 107 13.07 46.96 13.02
N PHE A 108 13.30 45.66 13.00
CA PHE A 108 12.65 44.69 13.90
C PHE A 108 13.25 44.78 15.30
N THR A 109 12.39 44.67 16.28
CA THR A 109 12.73 44.67 17.71
C THR A 109 12.59 43.26 18.30
N GLU A 110 13.11 43.08 19.54
CA GLU A 110 12.90 41.84 20.28
C GLU A 110 11.40 41.56 20.54
N HIS A 111 10.61 42.61 20.73
CA HIS A 111 9.16 42.47 20.86
C HIS A 111 8.51 41.91 19.57
N ASP A 112 8.92 42.34 18.38
CA ASP A 112 8.46 41.80 17.11
C ASP A 112 8.85 40.32 16.99
N ARG A 113 10.03 39.93 17.47
CA ARG A 113 10.52 38.57 17.50
C ARG A 113 9.65 37.68 18.41
N GLU A 114 9.33 38.14 19.62
CA GLU A 114 8.45 37.46 20.57
C GLU A 114 7.05 37.22 19.96
N LEU A 115 6.49 38.23 19.27
CA LEU A 115 5.22 38.10 18.58
C LEU A 115 5.29 37.05 17.47
N LEU A 116 6.32 37.08 16.64
CA LEU A 116 6.49 36.13 15.56
C LEU A 116 6.74 34.70 16.13
N ALA A 117 7.43 34.54 17.24
CA ALA A 117 7.67 33.27 17.92
C ALA A 117 6.36 32.61 18.40
N LEU A 118 5.42 33.40 18.93
CA LEU A 118 4.08 32.91 19.28
C LEU A 118 3.33 32.37 18.05
N PHE A 119 3.42 33.11 16.94
CA PHE A 119 2.86 32.65 15.66
C PHE A 119 3.53 31.41 15.12
N ALA A 120 4.86 31.34 15.19
CA ALA A 120 5.65 30.20 14.78
C ALA A 120 5.21 28.93 15.54
N THR A 121 5.01 29.06 16.84
CA THR A 121 4.52 27.96 17.69
C THR A 121 3.13 27.48 17.26
N GLN A 122 2.18 28.40 17.06
CA GLN A 122 0.83 28.06 16.62
C GLN A 122 0.82 27.47 15.20
N ALA A 123 1.64 28.03 14.30
CA ALA A 123 1.79 27.52 12.94
C ALA A 123 2.37 26.09 12.93
N ALA A 124 3.39 25.82 13.76
CA ALA A 124 3.99 24.51 13.88
C ALA A 124 2.96 23.46 14.34
N ILE A 125 2.15 23.77 15.35
CA ILE A 125 1.07 22.89 15.82
C ILE A 125 0.04 22.65 14.70
N ALA A 126 -0.38 23.69 14.00
CA ALA A 126 -1.37 23.58 12.92
C ALA A 126 -0.84 22.75 11.74
N ILE A 127 0.42 22.92 11.35
CA ILE A 127 1.09 22.16 10.28
C ILE A 127 1.17 20.68 10.66
N GLU A 128 1.60 20.37 11.88
CA GLU A 128 1.71 18.98 12.33
C GLU A 128 0.33 18.31 12.45
N ASN A 129 -0.67 19.01 12.99
CA ASN A 129 -2.04 18.50 13.05
C ASN A 129 -2.59 18.20 11.66
N ALA A 130 -2.40 19.09 10.68
CA ALA A 130 -2.82 18.86 9.31
C ALA A 130 -2.11 17.65 8.68
N ARG A 131 -0.82 17.47 8.96
CA ARG A 131 -0.02 16.34 8.50
C ARG A 131 -0.48 15.01 9.09
N LEU A 132 -0.73 14.99 10.41
CA LEU A 132 -1.25 13.81 11.10
C LEU A 132 -2.66 13.45 10.64
N TYR A 133 -3.52 14.45 10.42
CA TYR A 133 -4.86 14.25 9.90
C TYR A 133 -4.83 13.64 8.50
N ALA A 134 -4.06 14.20 7.59
CA ALA A 134 -3.90 13.67 6.23
C ALA A 134 -3.34 12.24 6.22
N ALA A 135 -2.36 11.94 7.07
CA ALA A 135 -1.81 10.59 7.22
C ALA A 135 -2.87 9.60 7.77
N THR A 136 -3.70 10.05 8.71
CA THR A 136 -4.77 9.22 9.30
C THR A 136 -5.88 8.94 8.28
N GLU A 137 -6.30 9.93 7.51
CA GLU A 137 -7.29 9.76 6.43
C GLU A 137 -6.79 8.82 5.34
N ALA A 138 -5.53 8.97 4.91
CA ALA A 138 -4.93 8.07 3.93
C ALA A 138 -4.91 6.62 4.42
N ARG A 139 -4.56 6.40 5.70
CA ARG A 139 -4.55 5.07 6.29
C ARG A 139 -5.96 4.50 6.48
N ALA A 140 -6.95 5.33 6.83
CA ALA A 140 -8.35 4.90 6.93
C ALA A 140 -8.91 4.48 5.56
N ALA A 141 -8.62 5.24 4.50
CA ALA A 141 -9.02 4.89 3.14
C ALA A 141 -8.38 3.59 2.65
N GLU A 142 -7.09 3.36 2.97
CA GLU A 142 -6.37 2.12 2.68
C GLU A 142 -7.03 0.91 3.36
N LEU A 143 -7.34 1.03 4.65
CA LEU A 143 -8.00 -0.04 5.42
C LEU A 143 -9.42 -0.34 4.90
N GLU A 144 -10.18 0.68 4.52
CA GLU A 144 -11.54 0.47 3.98
C GLU A 144 -11.49 -0.22 2.61
N ALA A 145 -10.59 0.17 1.72
CA ALA A 145 -10.40 -0.51 0.45
C ALA A 145 -10.01 -1.99 0.65
N PHE A 146 -9.15 -2.27 1.63
CA PHE A 146 -8.77 -3.64 1.97
C PHE A 146 -9.96 -4.44 2.52
N ARG A 147 -10.79 -3.83 3.37
CA ARG A 147 -12.00 -4.45 3.93
C ARG A 147 -13.02 -4.80 2.87
N GLU A 148 -13.21 -3.92 1.86
CA GLU A 148 -14.13 -4.20 0.74
C GLU A 148 -13.66 -5.42 -0.07
N ILE A 149 -12.36 -5.53 -0.34
CA ILE A 149 -11.78 -6.70 -1.05
C ILE A 149 -11.97 -7.97 -0.21
N ASP A 150 -11.66 -7.93 1.09
CA ASP A 150 -11.81 -9.06 2.00
C ASP A 150 -13.25 -9.57 2.05
N GLN A 151 -14.23 -8.66 2.18
CA GLN A 151 -15.64 -9.01 2.16
C GLN A 151 -16.08 -9.61 0.82
N ALA A 152 -15.58 -9.09 -0.31
CA ALA A 152 -15.89 -9.62 -1.63
C ALA A 152 -15.35 -11.04 -1.85
N ILE A 153 -14.23 -11.38 -1.23
CA ILE A 153 -13.62 -12.71 -1.30
C ILE A 153 -14.36 -13.69 -0.37
N THR A 154 -14.57 -13.30 0.90
CA THR A 154 -15.10 -14.20 1.93
C THR A 154 -16.61 -14.48 1.82
N ALA A 155 -17.37 -13.58 1.16
CA ALA A 155 -18.79 -13.78 0.93
C ALA A 155 -19.10 -14.86 -0.13
N ARG A 156 -18.10 -15.42 -0.81
CA ARG A 156 -18.28 -16.39 -1.91
C ARG A 156 -17.92 -17.79 -1.42
N LEU A 157 -18.82 -18.74 -1.67
CA LEU A 157 -18.62 -20.15 -1.29
C LEU A 157 -18.16 -21.01 -2.46
N GLU A 158 -18.32 -20.54 -3.70
CA GLU A 158 -17.89 -21.26 -4.89
C GLU A 158 -16.42 -20.90 -5.20
N LEU A 159 -15.56 -21.90 -5.32
CA LEU A 159 -14.12 -21.74 -5.51
C LEU A 159 -13.77 -20.87 -6.73
N SER A 160 -14.45 -21.05 -7.85
CA SER A 160 -14.23 -20.23 -9.06
C SER A 160 -14.50 -18.75 -8.81
N ALA A 161 -15.58 -18.44 -8.10
CA ALA A 161 -15.94 -17.07 -7.75
C ALA A 161 -14.96 -16.43 -6.75
N VAL A 162 -14.42 -17.22 -5.81
CA VAL A 162 -13.35 -16.79 -4.89
C VAL A 162 -12.10 -16.41 -5.66
N LEU A 163 -11.66 -17.28 -6.56
CA LEU A 163 -10.44 -17.05 -7.35
C LEU A 163 -10.55 -15.81 -8.25
N GLU A 164 -11.71 -15.59 -8.88
CA GLU A 164 -11.95 -14.39 -9.67
C GLU A 164 -11.94 -13.11 -8.83
N ALA A 165 -12.52 -13.15 -7.62
CA ALA A 165 -12.50 -12.02 -6.70
C ALA A 165 -11.07 -11.68 -6.23
N VAL A 166 -10.26 -12.69 -5.93
CA VAL A 166 -8.85 -12.51 -5.56
C VAL A 166 -8.06 -11.84 -6.68
N VAL A 167 -8.25 -12.30 -7.93
CA VAL A 167 -7.55 -11.72 -9.09
C VAL A 167 -7.99 -10.28 -9.33
N ALA A 168 -9.30 -9.99 -9.23
CA ALA A 168 -9.83 -8.63 -9.37
C ALA A 168 -9.28 -7.70 -8.27
N GLY A 169 -9.27 -8.16 -7.02
CA GLY A 169 -8.67 -7.43 -5.89
C GLY A 169 -7.18 -7.16 -6.09
N ALA A 170 -6.43 -8.14 -6.59
CA ALA A 170 -5.00 -8.00 -6.92
C ALA A 170 -4.75 -6.91 -7.98
N MET A 171 -5.56 -6.86 -9.03
CA MET A 171 -5.45 -5.84 -10.07
C MET A 171 -5.76 -4.45 -9.54
N GLN A 172 -6.81 -4.32 -8.74
CA GLN A 172 -7.20 -3.05 -8.12
C GLN A 172 -6.11 -2.55 -7.16
N LEU A 173 -5.61 -3.42 -6.30
CA LEU A 173 -4.62 -3.10 -5.27
C LEU A 173 -3.30 -2.61 -5.87
N LEU A 174 -2.81 -3.30 -6.91
CA LEU A 174 -1.52 -3.00 -7.54
C LEU A 174 -1.64 -2.02 -8.72
N GLY A 175 -2.85 -1.61 -9.11
CA GLY A 175 -3.08 -0.78 -10.29
C GLY A 175 -2.51 -1.41 -11.56
N THR A 176 -2.58 -2.73 -11.70
CA THR A 176 -2.09 -3.47 -12.86
C THR A 176 -3.24 -4.02 -13.71
N GLN A 177 -2.96 -4.34 -14.96
CA GLN A 177 -3.95 -4.90 -15.89
C GLN A 177 -3.89 -6.43 -15.98
N HIS A 178 -2.93 -7.06 -15.28
CA HIS A 178 -2.67 -8.49 -15.38
C HIS A 178 -2.44 -9.09 -13.99
N ALA A 179 -3.31 -9.99 -13.60
CA ALA A 179 -3.13 -10.81 -12.41
C ALA A 179 -3.71 -12.21 -12.62
N GLN A 180 -3.19 -13.17 -11.86
CA GLN A 180 -3.61 -14.56 -11.92
C GLN A 180 -3.39 -15.28 -10.59
N VAL A 181 -4.24 -16.27 -10.32
CA VAL A 181 -4.04 -17.28 -9.29
C VAL A 181 -3.77 -18.61 -9.98
N LEU A 182 -2.69 -19.26 -9.61
CA LEU A 182 -2.38 -20.64 -9.99
C LEU A 182 -2.51 -21.52 -8.76
N LEU A 183 -3.23 -22.62 -8.89
CA LEU A 183 -3.46 -23.56 -7.79
C LEU A 183 -2.40 -24.67 -7.82
N TRP A 184 -1.91 -25.04 -6.65
CA TRP A 184 -0.99 -26.16 -6.50
C TRP A 184 -1.72 -27.49 -6.63
N ASP A 185 -1.20 -28.35 -7.46
CA ASP A 185 -1.63 -29.74 -7.63
C ASP A 185 -0.53 -30.68 -7.12
N GLU A 186 -0.79 -31.27 -5.97
CA GLU A 186 0.17 -32.14 -5.28
C GLU A 186 0.41 -33.45 -6.04
N ALA A 187 -0.61 -33.95 -6.76
CA ALA A 187 -0.50 -35.21 -7.50
C ALA A 187 0.42 -35.07 -8.73
N THR A 188 0.38 -33.94 -9.40
CA THR A 188 1.21 -33.66 -10.58
C THR A 188 2.45 -32.83 -10.29
N GLN A 189 2.63 -32.37 -9.05
CA GLN A 189 3.73 -31.49 -8.61
C GLN A 189 3.88 -30.27 -9.55
N SER A 190 2.76 -29.64 -9.87
CA SER A 190 2.71 -28.52 -10.80
C SER A 190 1.66 -27.49 -10.37
N LEU A 191 1.82 -26.27 -10.90
CA LEU A 191 0.80 -25.24 -10.77
C LEU A 191 -0.12 -25.30 -11.98
N ARG A 192 -1.42 -25.30 -11.72
CA ARG A 192 -2.47 -25.26 -12.76
C ARG A 192 -3.30 -24.00 -12.67
N TYR A 193 -3.96 -23.68 -13.75
CA TYR A 193 -4.83 -22.54 -13.85
C TYR A 193 -5.92 -22.55 -12.76
N GLY A 194 -6.04 -21.46 -12.03
CA GLY A 194 -7.15 -21.19 -11.13
C GLY A 194 -8.05 -20.10 -11.70
N ALA A 195 -7.55 -18.87 -11.75
CA ALA A 195 -8.21 -17.74 -12.38
C ALA A 195 -7.18 -16.74 -12.92
N ALA A 196 -7.53 -16.01 -13.97
CA ALA A 196 -6.76 -14.90 -14.49
C ALA A 196 -7.67 -13.83 -15.10
N LEU A 197 -7.26 -12.58 -15.00
CA LEU A 197 -7.88 -11.44 -15.67
C LEU A 197 -6.82 -10.68 -16.46
N GLY A 198 -7.26 -9.99 -17.52
CA GLY A 198 -6.38 -9.28 -18.44
C GLY A 198 -6.22 -10.00 -19.78
N THR A 199 -5.36 -9.43 -20.62
CA THR A 199 -5.18 -9.86 -22.03
C THR A 199 -4.55 -11.25 -22.19
N GLU A 200 -3.95 -11.79 -21.13
CA GLU A 200 -3.23 -13.08 -21.19
C GLU A 200 -4.03 -14.28 -20.66
N LYS A 201 -5.32 -14.08 -20.32
CA LYS A 201 -6.19 -15.12 -19.75
C LYS A 201 -6.16 -16.43 -20.56
N GLU A 202 -6.25 -16.33 -21.87
CA GLU A 202 -6.24 -17.49 -22.79
C GLU A 202 -4.89 -18.20 -22.81
N ARG A 203 -3.79 -17.44 -22.79
CA ARG A 203 -2.42 -17.97 -22.79
C ARG A 203 -2.14 -18.78 -21.53
N VAL A 204 -2.51 -18.24 -20.37
CA VAL A 204 -2.27 -18.86 -19.07
C VAL A 204 -3.16 -20.09 -18.84
N ARG A 205 -4.39 -20.07 -19.38
CA ARG A 205 -5.38 -21.13 -19.16
C ARG A 205 -4.92 -22.53 -19.60
N ASN A 206 -4.12 -22.58 -20.67
CA ASN A 206 -3.62 -23.83 -21.25
C ASN A 206 -2.19 -24.17 -20.85
N GLN A 207 -1.56 -23.35 -19.99
CA GLN A 207 -0.16 -23.51 -19.60
C GLN A 207 -0.04 -24.26 -18.28
N LYS A 208 0.90 -25.18 -18.22
CA LYS A 208 1.36 -25.82 -16.97
C LYS A 208 2.64 -25.13 -16.52
N PHE A 209 2.69 -24.77 -15.26
CA PHE A 209 3.87 -24.17 -14.65
C PHE A 209 4.54 -25.22 -13.78
N GLU A 210 5.72 -25.65 -14.18
CA GLU A 210 6.50 -26.66 -13.50
C GLU A 210 7.10 -26.10 -12.19
N PHE A 211 7.20 -26.97 -11.19
CA PHE A 211 7.83 -26.64 -9.91
C PHE A 211 9.30 -26.24 -10.11
N GLY A 212 9.72 -25.12 -9.53
CA GLY A 212 11.10 -24.60 -9.66
C GLY A 212 11.42 -23.91 -10.99
N ARG A 213 10.49 -23.88 -11.98
CA ARG A 213 10.73 -23.24 -13.27
C ARG A 213 10.02 -21.89 -13.40
N GLY A 214 10.76 -20.88 -13.87
CA GLY A 214 10.26 -19.51 -13.98
C GLY A 214 9.94 -18.90 -12.61
N ILE A 215 9.39 -17.70 -12.59
CA ILE A 215 9.07 -17.03 -11.33
C ILE A 215 8.01 -17.77 -10.51
N ASN A 216 6.95 -18.25 -11.17
CA ASN A 216 5.82 -18.92 -10.53
C ASN A 216 6.24 -20.25 -9.87
N GLY A 217 6.99 -21.08 -10.60
CA GLY A 217 7.50 -22.35 -10.08
C GLY A 217 8.54 -22.17 -8.98
N THR A 218 9.37 -21.13 -9.06
CA THR A 218 10.35 -20.80 -8.02
C THR A 218 9.67 -20.37 -6.73
N VAL A 219 8.64 -19.49 -6.80
CA VAL A 219 7.87 -19.07 -5.61
C VAL A 219 7.13 -20.27 -4.99
N ALA A 220 6.58 -21.17 -5.81
CA ALA A 220 5.98 -22.40 -5.29
C ALA A 220 6.99 -23.27 -4.54
N GLN A 221 8.21 -23.39 -5.04
CA GLN A 221 9.28 -24.19 -4.45
C GLN A 221 9.84 -23.57 -3.17
N THR A 222 10.18 -22.30 -3.21
CA THR A 222 10.84 -21.60 -2.10
C THR A 222 9.86 -21.16 -1.02
N ARG A 223 8.56 -21.05 -1.36
CA ARG A 223 7.51 -20.45 -0.52
C ARG A 223 7.84 -19.01 -0.07
N GLN A 224 8.73 -18.35 -0.82
CA GLN A 224 9.12 -16.96 -0.58
C GLN A 224 8.59 -16.06 -1.69
N PRO A 225 8.15 -14.86 -1.37
CA PRO A 225 7.73 -13.90 -2.37
C PRO A 225 8.91 -13.48 -3.25
N LEU A 226 8.61 -13.11 -4.50
CA LEU A 226 9.62 -12.63 -5.45
C LEU A 226 9.07 -11.42 -6.22
N VAL A 227 9.85 -10.33 -6.22
CA VAL A 227 9.58 -9.11 -6.99
C VAL A 227 10.73 -8.88 -7.95
N LEU A 228 10.41 -8.62 -9.21
CA LEU A 228 11.40 -8.35 -10.26
C LEU A 228 11.04 -7.04 -10.95
N ASP A 229 11.95 -6.08 -10.91
CA ASP A 229 11.82 -4.78 -11.57
C ASP A 229 12.14 -4.84 -13.07
N ASP A 230 12.93 -5.84 -13.48
CA ASP A 230 13.23 -6.16 -14.85
C ASP A 230 13.11 -7.68 -15.05
N TYR A 231 11.91 -8.09 -15.48
CA TYR A 231 11.63 -9.50 -15.71
C TYR A 231 12.49 -10.08 -16.83
N ARG A 232 12.71 -9.32 -17.91
CA ARG A 232 13.41 -9.80 -19.10
C ARG A 232 14.89 -10.10 -18.87
N ALA A 233 15.52 -9.30 -17.99
CA ALA A 233 16.91 -9.51 -17.62
C ALA A 233 17.09 -10.55 -16.52
N SER A 234 15.99 -11.07 -15.95
CA SER A 234 16.03 -12.00 -14.84
C SER A 234 16.28 -13.45 -15.31
N PRO A 235 16.88 -14.30 -14.46
CA PRO A 235 17.04 -15.73 -14.76
C PRO A 235 15.71 -16.51 -14.79
N TYR A 236 14.61 -15.87 -14.40
CA TYR A 236 13.27 -16.45 -14.36
C TYR A 236 12.43 -16.11 -15.60
N ALA A 237 12.98 -15.34 -16.54
CA ALA A 237 12.28 -14.97 -17.76
C ALA A 237 11.97 -16.19 -18.61
N LEU A 238 10.74 -16.29 -19.07
CA LEU A 238 10.29 -17.32 -19.98
C LEU A 238 10.06 -16.72 -21.37
N PRO A 239 10.54 -17.37 -22.45
CA PRO A 239 10.40 -16.84 -23.81
C PRO A 239 8.94 -16.63 -24.24
N GLU A 240 8.02 -17.35 -23.62
CA GLU A 240 6.59 -17.27 -23.88
C GLU A 240 5.97 -15.94 -23.41
N PHE A 241 6.67 -15.15 -22.59
CA PHE A 241 6.20 -13.89 -22.01
C PHE A 241 7.15 -12.73 -22.26
N PRO A 242 7.39 -12.35 -23.52
CA PRO A 242 8.40 -11.33 -23.88
C PRO A 242 7.98 -9.90 -23.49
N ASP A 243 6.69 -9.66 -23.25
CA ASP A 243 6.15 -8.31 -23.03
C ASP A 243 6.15 -7.90 -21.55
N ILE A 244 6.41 -8.82 -20.62
CA ILE A 244 6.45 -8.52 -19.19
C ILE A 244 7.66 -7.63 -18.90
N VAL A 245 7.42 -6.51 -18.19
CA VAL A 245 8.43 -5.58 -17.71
C VAL A 245 8.81 -5.87 -16.27
N ALA A 246 7.85 -5.79 -15.37
CA ALA A 246 8.05 -6.05 -13.96
C ALA A 246 6.97 -7.01 -13.44
N THR A 247 7.30 -7.77 -12.38
CA THR A 247 6.39 -8.78 -11.84
C THR A 247 6.53 -8.90 -10.33
N ILE A 248 5.43 -9.27 -9.69
CA ILE A 248 5.33 -9.60 -8.28
C ILE A 248 4.60 -10.94 -8.15
N THR A 249 5.18 -11.85 -7.39
CA THR A 249 4.61 -13.18 -7.14
C THR A 249 4.74 -13.53 -5.66
N VAL A 250 3.64 -13.97 -5.06
CA VAL A 250 3.61 -14.38 -3.65
C VAL A 250 2.98 -15.77 -3.52
N PRO A 251 3.41 -16.59 -2.56
CA PRO A 251 2.79 -17.87 -2.28
C PRO A 251 1.45 -17.66 -1.59
N VAL A 252 0.46 -18.50 -1.91
CA VAL A 252 -0.81 -18.62 -1.20
C VAL A 252 -0.68 -19.80 -0.25
N LEU A 253 -0.48 -19.52 1.03
CA LEU A 253 -0.22 -20.50 2.08
C LEU A 253 -1.37 -20.51 3.07
N PHE A 254 -1.87 -21.72 3.38
CA PHE A 254 -2.77 -21.96 4.50
C PHE A 254 -1.99 -22.76 5.55
N GLU A 255 -1.70 -22.16 6.70
CA GLU A 255 -0.68 -22.63 7.62
C GLU A 255 0.65 -22.81 6.86
N ASP A 256 1.22 -24.01 6.83
CA ASP A 256 2.46 -24.30 6.08
C ASP A 256 2.20 -25.00 4.72
N ARG A 257 0.93 -25.20 4.35
CA ARG A 257 0.55 -25.90 3.12
C ARG A 257 0.42 -24.93 1.95
N LEU A 258 1.11 -25.22 0.86
CA LEU A 258 0.99 -24.46 -0.38
C LEU A 258 -0.35 -24.77 -1.04
N LEU A 259 -1.22 -23.78 -1.19
CA LEU A 259 -2.46 -23.85 -1.95
C LEU A 259 -2.29 -23.39 -3.39
N GLY A 260 -1.32 -22.52 -3.64
CA GLY A 260 -1.05 -21.96 -4.96
C GLY A 260 -0.11 -20.77 -4.89
N ILE A 261 -0.13 -19.95 -5.95
CA ILE A 261 0.55 -18.67 -5.99
C ILE A 261 -0.40 -17.59 -6.51
N LEU A 262 -0.19 -16.37 -6.06
CA LEU A 262 -0.82 -15.18 -6.60
C LEU A 262 0.27 -14.38 -7.33
N HIS A 263 0.03 -14.09 -8.62
CA HIS A 263 0.97 -13.43 -9.50
C HIS A 263 0.34 -12.22 -10.16
N ALA A 264 1.09 -11.14 -10.25
CA ALA A 264 0.74 -9.98 -11.05
C ALA A 264 1.97 -9.46 -11.80
N HIS A 265 1.73 -8.86 -12.97
CA HIS A 265 2.78 -8.26 -13.76
C HIS A 265 2.31 -7.00 -14.47
N THR A 266 3.26 -6.25 -15.00
CA THR A 266 3.00 -5.08 -15.84
C THR A 266 3.80 -5.15 -17.13
N THR A 267 3.18 -4.68 -18.21
CA THR A 267 3.82 -4.47 -19.52
C THR A 267 4.19 -3.00 -19.73
N GLN A 268 3.87 -2.12 -18.78
CA GLN A 268 4.14 -0.68 -18.87
C GLN A 268 5.61 -0.39 -18.55
N PRO A 269 6.36 0.26 -19.47
CA PRO A 269 7.73 0.66 -19.20
C PRO A 269 7.82 1.62 -18.00
N GLY A 270 8.80 1.37 -17.12
CA GLY A 270 9.07 2.22 -15.97
C GLY A 270 8.20 1.97 -14.73
N LYS A 271 7.12 1.20 -14.83
CA LYS A 271 6.33 0.77 -13.66
C LYS A 271 7.10 -0.31 -12.89
N ARG A 272 7.18 -0.16 -11.56
CA ARG A 272 7.80 -1.09 -10.62
C ARG A 272 6.85 -1.37 -9.48
N PHE A 273 7.05 -2.49 -8.80
CA PHE A 273 6.32 -2.82 -7.58
C PHE A 273 7.15 -2.43 -6.35
N THR A 274 6.52 -1.71 -5.44
CA THR A 274 7.14 -1.17 -4.22
C THR A 274 7.14 -2.21 -3.08
N PRO A 275 7.92 -2.01 -2.01
CA PRO A 275 7.80 -2.82 -0.79
C PRO A 275 6.40 -2.79 -0.17
N ASP A 276 5.66 -1.67 -0.32
CA ASP A 276 4.28 -1.54 0.14
C ASP A 276 3.33 -2.41 -0.71
N ASP A 277 3.51 -2.40 -2.03
CA ASP A 277 2.78 -3.31 -2.92
C ASP A 277 2.99 -4.78 -2.51
N LEU A 278 4.23 -5.16 -2.19
CA LEU A 278 4.53 -6.51 -1.74
C LEU A 278 3.81 -6.85 -0.43
N ARG A 279 3.83 -5.95 0.55
CA ARG A 279 3.13 -6.15 1.83
C ARG A 279 1.63 -6.34 1.64
N HIS A 280 1.00 -5.48 0.86
CA HIS A 280 -0.43 -5.57 0.56
C HIS A 280 -0.78 -6.84 -0.22
N PHE A 281 0.07 -7.21 -1.16
CA PHE A 281 -0.13 -8.41 -1.97
C PHE A 281 0.00 -9.70 -1.14
N GLN A 282 0.90 -9.73 -0.15
CA GLN A 282 1.02 -10.82 0.81
C GLN A 282 -0.22 -10.92 1.72
N MET A 283 -0.75 -9.78 2.18
CA MET A 283 -1.99 -9.75 2.97
C MET A 283 -3.17 -10.31 2.16
N LEU A 284 -3.31 -9.90 0.89
CA LEU A 284 -4.32 -10.42 -0.02
C LEU A 284 -4.18 -11.93 -0.24
N ALA A 285 -2.96 -12.44 -0.41
CA ALA A 285 -2.69 -13.87 -0.55
C ALA A 285 -3.07 -14.66 0.70
N GLY A 286 -2.88 -14.10 1.89
CA GLY A 286 -3.33 -14.68 3.16
C GLY A 286 -4.86 -14.80 3.24
N GLN A 287 -5.60 -13.76 2.87
CA GLN A 287 -7.06 -13.80 2.80
C GLN A 287 -7.57 -14.77 1.73
N ALA A 288 -6.90 -14.77 0.57
CA ALA A 288 -7.20 -15.74 -0.49
C ALA A 288 -7.01 -17.19 -0.02
N ALA A 289 -5.98 -17.48 0.78
CA ALA A 289 -5.73 -18.81 1.30
C ALA A 289 -6.89 -19.31 2.17
N ILE A 290 -7.37 -18.47 3.09
CA ILE A 290 -8.53 -18.78 3.96
C ILE A 290 -9.78 -19.04 3.12
N ALA A 291 -10.07 -18.17 2.16
CA ALA A 291 -11.27 -18.27 1.31
C ALA A 291 -11.22 -19.49 0.38
N ILE A 292 -10.05 -19.82 -0.19
CA ILE A 292 -9.85 -21.01 -1.03
C ILE A 292 -10.06 -22.27 -0.19
N GLU A 293 -9.52 -22.32 1.04
CA GLU A 293 -9.70 -23.49 1.89
C GLU A 293 -11.15 -23.66 2.33
N ASN A 294 -11.83 -22.56 2.70
CA ASN A 294 -13.25 -22.58 3.03
C ASN A 294 -14.11 -23.08 1.86
N ALA A 295 -13.86 -22.58 0.65
CA ALA A 295 -14.57 -23.04 -0.55
C ALA A 295 -14.32 -24.54 -0.83
N ARG A 296 -13.09 -25.02 -0.67
CA ARG A 296 -12.75 -26.44 -0.82
C ARG A 296 -13.46 -27.33 0.19
N LEU A 297 -13.50 -26.90 1.45
CA LEU A 297 -14.20 -27.63 2.52
C LEU A 297 -15.70 -27.67 2.27
N TYR A 298 -16.28 -26.55 1.82
CA TYR A 298 -17.69 -26.49 1.45
C TYR A 298 -18.01 -27.46 0.30
N ASP A 299 -17.25 -27.43 -0.80
CA ASP A 299 -17.42 -28.32 -1.94
C ASP A 299 -17.27 -29.80 -1.55
N ALA A 300 -16.33 -30.12 -0.68
CA ALA A 300 -16.16 -31.49 -0.17
C ALA A 300 -17.39 -31.92 0.65
N THR A 301 -17.92 -31.05 1.51
CA THR A 301 -19.10 -31.32 2.34
C THR A 301 -20.34 -31.54 1.47
N VAL A 302 -20.55 -30.69 0.47
CA VAL A 302 -21.69 -30.82 -0.48
C VAL A 302 -21.60 -32.12 -1.25
N ARG A 303 -20.40 -32.52 -1.71
CA ARG A 303 -20.22 -33.83 -2.39
C ARG A 303 -20.55 -35.00 -1.48
N GLN A 304 -20.04 -35.00 -0.23
CA GLN A 304 -20.34 -36.06 0.75
C GLN A 304 -21.85 -36.17 1.03
N LEU A 305 -22.53 -35.04 1.17
CA LEU A 305 -23.97 -35.03 1.36
C LEU A 305 -24.71 -35.63 0.13
N SER A 306 -24.31 -35.25 -1.09
CA SER A 306 -24.87 -35.80 -2.31
C SER A 306 -24.64 -37.30 -2.43
N GLU A 307 -23.43 -37.78 -2.11
CA GLU A 307 -23.11 -39.22 -2.11
C GLU A 307 -23.96 -39.98 -1.07
N LEU A 308 -24.11 -39.46 0.12
CA LEU A 308 -24.96 -40.05 1.18
C LEU A 308 -26.43 -40.07 0.78
N GLN A 309 -26.94 -39.01 0.14
CA GLN A 309 -28.30 -38.96 -0.38
C GLN A 309 -28.52 -40.03 -1.48
N ALA A 310 -27.60 -40.12 -2.45
CA ALA A 310 -27.68 -41.12 -3.52
C ALA A 310 -27.63 -42.54 -2.94
N LEU A 311 -26.80 -42.83 -1.95
CA LEU A 311 -26.76 -44.12 -1.27
C LEU A 311 -28.03 -44.37 -0.49
N HIS A 312 -28.62 -43.40 0.15
CA HIS A 312 -29.89 -43.53 0.88
C HIS A 312 -31.06 -43.82 -0.07
N GLU A 313 -31.18 -43.07 -1.17
CA GLU A 313 -32.20 -43.28 -2.19
C GLU A 313 -32.08 -44.67 -2.87
N THR A 314 -30.85 -45.08 -3.17
CA THR A 314 -30.58 -46.42 -3.71
C THR A 314 -30.96 -47.49 -2.69
N GLY A 315 -30.64 -47.33 -1.41
CA GLY A 315 -31.04 -48.24 -0.35
C GLY A 315 -32.56 -48.37 -0.22
N LEU A 316 -33.29 -47.25 -0.25
CA LEU A 316 -34.74 -47.23 -0.21
C LEU A 316 -35.35 -47.93 -1.44
N ALA A 317 -34.81 -47.73 -2.64
CA ALA A 317 -35.26 -48.35 -3.88
C ALA A 317 -35.04 -49.87 -3.86
N ILE A 318 -33.97 -50.36 -3.27
CA ILE A 318 -33.75 -51.82 -3.08
C ILE A 318 -34.75 -52.39 -2.08
N ILE A 319 -34.90 -51.74 -0.92
CA ILE A 319 -35.82 -52.20 0.15
C ILE A 319 -37.26 -52.21 -0.35
N SER A 320 -37.68 -51.23 -1.14
CA SER A 320 -39.06 -51.15 -1.69
C SER A 320 -39.42 -52.29 -2.68
N ARG A 321 -38.42 -53.01 -3.19
CA ARG A 321 -38.61 -54.16 -4.09
C ARG A 321 -38.54 -55.51 -3.36
N LEU A 322 -38.17 -55.51 -2.10
CA LEU A 322 -38.11 -56.73 -1.29
C LEU A 322 -39.49 -57.05 -0.69
N THR A 323 -39.76 -58.33 -0.54
CA THR A 323 -40.92 -58.78 0.23
C THR A 323 -40.79 -58.43 1.72
N LEU A 324 -41.88 -58.41 2.48
CA LEU A 324 -41.84 -58.07 3.90
C LEU A 324 -40.86 -58.93 4.68
N ASP A 325 -40.78 -60.22 4.39
CA ASP A 325 -39.85 -61.16 5.04
C ASP A 325 -38.40 -60.85 4.74
N GLU A 326 -38.05 -60.52 3.52
CA GLU A 326 -36.72 -60.07 3.12
C GLU A 326 -36.34 -58.70 3.74
N GLN A 327 -37.31 -57.81 3.90
CA GLN A 327 -37.09 -56.52 4.59
C GLN A 327 -36.76 -56.71 6.09
N LEU A 328 -37.47 -57.62 6.74
CA LEU A 328 -37.24 -57.95 8.16
C LEU A 328 -35.89 -58.62 8.35
N GLU A 329 -35.44 -59.51 7.48
CA GLU A 329 -34.12 -60.11 7.51
C GLU A 329 -32.99 -59.07 7.39
N VAL A 330 -33.07 -58.15 6.44
CA VAL A 330 -32.11 -57.06 6.26
C VAL A 330 -32.06 -56.14 7.46
N LEU A 331 -33.21 -55.81 8.09
CA LEU A 331 -33.31 -55.02 9.29
C LEU A 331 -32.62 -55.68 10.48
N VAL A 332 -32.87 -56.95 10.74
CA VAL A 332 -32.27 -57.72 11.81
C VAL A 332 -30.74 -57.83 11.65
N GLN A 333 -30.29 -58.04 10.41
CA GLN A 333 -28.85 -58.14 10.10
C GLN A 333 -28.13 -56.77 10.33
N ARG A 334 -28.72 -55.66 9.96
CA ARG A 334 -28.17 -54.30 10.19
C ARG A 334 -28.17 -53.93 11.66
N LEU A 335 -29.22 -54.22 12.42
CA LEU A 335 -29.24 -54.00 13.86
C LEU A 335 -28.17 -54.82 14.58
N GLY A 336 -27.93 -56.08 14.14
CA GLY A 336 -26.84 -56.89 14.66
C GLY A 336 -25.43 -56.30 14.40
N GLN A 337 -25.21 -55.78 13.20
CA GLN A 337 -23.96 -55.12 12.83
C GLN A 337 -23.74 -53.78 13.59
N ALA A 338 -24.76 -52.95 13.75
CA ALA A 338 -24.70 -51.72 14.50
C ALA A 338 -24.42 -51.96 15.99
N ALA A 339 -24.97 -52.98 16.58
CA ALA A 339 -24.72 -53.40 17.96
C ALA A 339 -23.30 -53.97 18.20
N GLN A 340 -22.66 -54.49 17.16
CA GLN A 340 -21.26 -54.95 17.22
C GLN A 340 -20.24 -53.80 17.02
N ALA A 341 -20.60 -52.79 16.29
CA ALA A 341 -19.75 -51.59 16.06
C ALA A 341 -19.69 -50.61 17.26
N GLN A 342 -20.53 -50.79 18.27
CA GLN A 342 -20.52 -50.02 19.51
C GLN A 342 -19.82 -50.72 20.68
N ARG A 343 -19.20 -51.87 20.45
CA ARG A 343 -18.33 -52.55 21.42
C ARG A 343 -16.86 -52.47 20.98
#